data_2926b4d32e6dcc0034811cbcf218094c
#
_entry.id   2926b4d32e6dcc0034811cbcf218094c
#
_cell.length_a   1.000
_cell.length_b   1.000
_cell.length_c   1.000
_cell.angle_alpha   90.00
_cell.angle_beta   90.00
_cell.angle_gamma   90.00
#
_symmetry.space_group_name_H-M   'P 1'
#
loop_
_entity.id
_entity.type
_entity.pdbx_description
1 polymer ?
#
loop_
_entity_poly.entity_id
_entity_poly.type
_entity_poly.pdbx_seq_one_letter_code
_entity_poly.pdbx_strand_id
1 'polypeptide(L)'
;MKKGLLAALAGVLTLATAQKFSVEAGAGFYGGFGGQLAVVAEDLAPGLPLGVRLGVGFATSDALDDGYDLGGGTTWGDVKEAGKFSEWGQNVTLSLDVLYKPSGLGLPVEVAPYFGVRYNFFSGGYTDPEDNLTIKAQTISSNQLGLGLGVRAAYPLMPNLSLVGDLGVDYYFQACFTRVEEDDSGNKSQSSVCPGDSGYEDVNKFVTQPEWVLKLRLGAAYRF
;
A
#
# COMPACT_ATOMS: atom_id res chain seq x y z
N MET A 1 4.53 1.14 -22.97
CA MET A 1 3.73 1.07 -21.75
C MET A 1 2.96 2.35 -21.39
N LYS A 2 3.42 3.57 -21.72
CA LYS A 2 2.72 4.84 -21.38
C LYS A 2 1.35 5.04 -22.04
N LYS A 3 1.08 4.42 -23.18
CA LYS A 3 -0.19 4.59 -23.93
C LYS A 3 -1.37 3.76 -23.36
N GLY A 4 -1.09 2.64 -22.70
CA GLY A 4 -2.13 1.79 -22.10
C GLY A 4 -2.74 2.38 -20.82
N LEU A 5 -1.92 3.07 -20.01
CA LEU A 5 -2.37 3.70 -18.76
C LEU A 5 -3.30 4.89 -19.04
N LEU A 6 -2.99 5.68 -20.07
CA LEU A 6 -3.84 6.81 -20.51
C LEU A 6 -5.17 6.35 -21.10
N ALA A 7 -5.19 5.21 -21.82
CA ALA A 7 -6.44 4.64 -22.36
C ALA A 7 -7.35 4.08 -21.25
N ALA A 8 -6.78 3.48 -20.20
CA ALA A 8 -7.54 3.02 -19.04
C ALA A 8 -8.13 4.19 -18.23
N LEU A 9 -7.35 5.28 -18.04
CA LEU A 9 -7.84 6.49 -17.39
C LEU A 9 -8.93 7.20 -18.22
N ALA A 10 -8.78 7.27 -19.54
CA ALA A 10 -9.78 7.85 -20.44
C ALA A 10 -11.06 7.01 -20.48
N GLY A 11 -10.97 5.67 -20.41
CA GLY A 11 -12.14 4.79 -20.32
C GLY A 11 -12.97 4.99 -19.05
N VAL A 12 -12.34 5.34 -17.92
CA VAL A 12 -13.04 5.68 -16.68
C VAL A 12 -13.74 7.05 -16.79
N LEU A 13 -13.16 7.99 -17.50
CA LEU A 13 -13.73 9.35 -17.68
C LEU A 13 -14.91 9.41 -18.66
N THR A 14 -15.02 8.49 -19.64
CA THR A 14 -16.13 8.47 -20.61
C THR A 14 -17.41 7.83 -20.08
N LEU A 15 -17.37 7.18 -18.91
CA LEU A 15 -18.56 6.65 -18.23
C LEU A 15 -19.35 7.72 -17.45
N ALA A 16 -18.94 8.99 -17.54
CA ALA A 16 -19.29 10.03 -16.60
C ALA A 16 -20.68 10.69 -16.73
N THR A 17 -21.55 10.31 -17.65
CA THR A 17 -22.79 11.10 -17.93
C THR A 17 -24.02 10.72 -17.12
N ALA A 18 -23.98 9.71 -16.27
CA ALA A 18 -25.12 9.33 -15.41
C ALA A 18 -24.72 8.75 -14.04
N GLN A 19 -23.47 8.90 -13.62
CA GLN A 19 -22.93 8.22 -12.43
C GLN A 19 -22.82 9.20 -11.25
N LYS A 20 -23.13 8.70 -10.07
CA LYS A 20 -22.81 9.39 -8.83
C LYS A 20 -21.35 9.17 -8.51
N PHE A 21 -20.61 10.25 -8.29
CA PHE A 21 -19.22 10.21 -7.87
C PHE A 21 -19.09 10.64 -6.44
N SER A 22 -18.16 10.00 -5.72
CA SER A 22 -17.69 10.47 -4.44
C SER A 22 -16.18 10.49 -4.38
N VAL A 23 -15.65 11.41 -3.58
CA VAL A 23 -14.24 11.45 -3.19
C VAL A 23 -14.15 11.02 -1.73
N GLU A 24 -13.24 10.12 -1.45
CA GLU A 24 -13.00 9.58 -0.12
C GLU A 24 -11.61 9.96 0.37
N ALA A 25 -11.53 10.37 1.63
CA ALA A 25 -10.27 10.56 2.34
C ALA A 25 -10.34 9.82 3.68
N GLY A 26 -9.33 9.02 3.98
CA GLY A 26 -9.29 8.23 5.20
C GLY A 26 -7.87 8.03 5.70
N ALA A 27 -7.78 7.68 6.98
CA ALA A 27 -6.53 7.33 7.65
C ALA A 27 -6.74 6.08 8.50
N GLY A 28 -5.65 5.39 8.82
CA GLY A 28 -5.68 4.18 9.64
C GLY A 28 -4.48 3.31 9.43
N PHE A 29 -4.67 2.02 9.69
CA PHE A 29 -3.64 1.00 9.59
C PHE A 29 -3.68 0.31 8.23
N TYR A 30 -2.51 0.16 7.61
CA TYR A 30 -2.30 -0.55 6.35
C TYR A 30 -0.88 -1.09 6.29
N GLY A 31 -0.59 -2.14 7.07
CA GLY A 31 0.77 -2.61 7.30
C GLY A 31 1.68 -1.59 8.01
N GLY A 32 1.08 -0.49 8.49
CA GLY A 32 1.65 0.67 9.14
C GLY A 32 0.59 1.76 9.21
N PHE A 33 0.89 2.89 9.80
CA PHE A 33 -0.05 4.02 9.87
C PHE A 33 0.05 4.88 8.62
N GLY A 34 -1.10 5.28 8.09
CA GLY A 34 -1.12 6.08 6.87
C GLY A 34 -2.49 6.58 6.48
N GLY A 35 -2.60 7.05 5.24
CA GLY A 35 -3.83 7.58 4.68
C GLY A 35 -4.11 7.08 3.28
N GLN A 36 -5.34 7.33 2.81
CA GLN A 36 -5.79 7.03 1.45
C GLN A 36 -6.68 8.15 0.93
N LEU A 37 -6.51 8.46 -0.35
CA LEU A 37 -7.47 9.20 -1.14
C LEU A 37 -8.03 8.28 -2.21
N ALA A 38 -9.34 8.37 -2.47
CA ALA A 38 -9.97 7.57 -3.51
C ALA A 38 -11.10 8.33 -4.20
N VAL A 39 -11.37 7.94 -5.44
CA VAL A 39 -12.57 8.34 -6.20
C VAL A 39 -13.40 7.08 -6.39
N VAL A 40 -14.69 7.19 -6.09
CA VAL A 40 -15.65 6.09 -6.27
C VAL A 40 -16.68 6.52 -7.29
N ALA A 41 -16.85 5.70 -8.34
CA ALA A 41 -17.95 5.79 -9.29
C ALA A 41 -18.97 4.73 -8.89
N GLU A 42 -20.19 5.19 -8.56
CA GLU A 42 -21.30 4.35 -8.14
C GLU A 42 -22.30 4.19 -9.29
N ASP A 43 -23.12 3.13 -9.23
CA ASP A 43 -24.20 2.88 -10.20
C ASP A 43 -23.70 2.90 -11.65
N LEU A 44 -22.70 2.04 -11.95
CA LEU A 44 -22.06 1.94 -13.27
C LEU A 44 -23.05 1.72 -14.43
N ALA A 45 -24.16 1.06 -14.16
CA ALA A 45 -25.27 0.89 -15.09
C ALA A 45 -26.59 0.75 -14.32
N PRO A 46 -27.74 1.15 -14.92
CA PRO A 46 -29.04 1.01 -14.29
C PRO A 46 -29.33 -0.44 -13.87
N GLY A 47 -29.66 -0.64 -12.58
CA GLY A 47 -29.96 -1.95 -12.01
C GLY A 47 -28.75 -2.82 -11.71
N LEU A 48 -27.52 -2.39 -11.98
CA LEU A 48 -26.30 -3.10 -11.65
C LEU A 48 -25.76 -2.60 -10.31
N PRO A 49 -25.75 -3.42 -9.25
CA PRO A 49 -25.32 -3.00 -7.92
C PRO A 49 -23.78 -3.00 -7.80
N LEU A 50 -23.10 -2.43 -8.78
CA LEU A 50 -21.65 -2.38 -8.85
C LEU A 50 -21.13 -0.93 -8.87
N GLY A 51 -20.02 -0.73 -8.21
CA GLY A 51 -19.21 0.49 -8.26
C GLY A 51 -17.75 0.17 -8.55
N VAL A 52 -16.99 1.19 -8.89
CA VAL A 52 -15.53 1.12 -9.04
C VAL A 52 -14.90 2.17 -8.15
N ARG A 53 -13.84 1.80 -7.43
CA ARG A 53 -13.02 2.69 -6.61
C ARG A 53 -11.59 2.69 -7.13
N LEU A 54 -11.06 3.87 -7.42
CA LEU A 54 -9.65 4.11 -7.72
C LEU A 54 -9.05 4.86 -6.54
N GLY A 55 -7.98 4.35 -5.96
CA GLY A 55 -7.35 4.94 -4.79
C GLY A 55 -5.83 5.01 -4.85
N VAL A 56 -5.29 5.96 -4.11
CA VAL A 56 -3.87 6.06 -3.77
C VAL A 56 -3.73 6.09 -2.26
N GLY A 57 -2.92 5.20 -1.71
CA GLY A 57 -2.62 5.10 -0.29
C GLY A 57 -1.15 5.36 -0.02
N PHE A 58 -0.87 5.83 1.18
CA PHE A 58 0.46 5.97 1.75
C PHE A 58 0.44 5.38 3.16
N ALA A 59 1.48 4.62 3.52
CA ALA A 59 1.68 4.14 4.88
C ALA A 59 3.18 4.12 5.21
N THR A 60 3.50 4.43 6.47
CA THR A 60 4.83 4.17 7.05
C THR A 60 4.87 2.72 7.53
N SER A 61 6.01 2.07 7.40
CA SER A 61 6.23 0.69 7.87
C SER A 61 7.67 0.56 8.35
N ASP A 62 7.95 -0.48 9.12
CA ASP A 62 9.32 -0.92 9.28
C ASP A 62 9.83 -1.46 7.94
N ALA A 63 11.09 -1.19 7.63
CA ALA A 63 11.70 -1.61 6.39
C ALA A 63 12.41 -2.95 6.52
N LEU A 64 12.91 -3.25 7.72
CA LEU A 64 13.75 -4.39 8.01
C LEU A 64 13.15 -5.20 9.17
N ASP A 65 13.45 -6.49 9.21
CA ASP A 65 12.97 -7.40 10.25
C ASP A 65 13.82 -7.27 11.51
N ASP A 66 13.25 -6.73 12.58
CA ASP A 66 13.90 -6.61 13.89
C ASP A 66 14.39 -7.96 14.43
N GLY A 67 13.75 -9.06 14.06
CA GLY A 67 14.13 -10.42 14.45
C GLY A 67 15.24 -11.04 13.61
N TYR A 68 15.69 -10.38 12.53
CA TYR A 68 16.73 -10.93 11.66
C TYR A 68 18.06 -11.08 12.38
N ASP A 69 18.61 -12.31 12.43
CA ASP A 69 19.88 -12.64 13.09
C ASP A 69 21.07 -12.17 12.24
N LEU A 70 21.81 -11.21 12.76
CA LEU A 70 23.03 -10.68 12.16
C LEU A 70 24.27 -11.57 12.48
N GLY A 71 24.08 -12.62 13.28
CA GLY A 71 25.13 -13.51 13.74
C GLY A 71 25.55 -13.24 15.20
N GLY A 72 26.01 -14.31 15.87
CA GLY A 72 26.43 -14.23 17.25
C GLY A 72 25.32 -13.98 18.28
N GLY A 73 24.04 -14.19 17.89
CA GLY A 73 22.88 -13.96 18.76
C GLY A 73 22.46 -12.50 18.86
N THR A 74 22.94 -11.64 17.97
CA THR A 74 22.54 -10.23 17.87
C THR A 74 21.53 -10.08 16.72
N THR A 75 20.39 -9.45 17.00
CA THR A 75 19.37 -9.19 15.99
C THR A 75 19.46 -7.74 15.45
N TRP A 76 18.78 -7.48 14.31
CA TRP A 76 18.66 -6.12 13.79
C TRP A 76 18.00 -5.19 14.81
N GLY A 77 16.97 -5.65 15.51
CA GLY A 77 16.32 -4.90 16.58
C GLY A 77 17.26 -4.48 17.72
N ASP A 78 18.15 -5.39 18.17
CA ASP A 78 19.14 -5.07 19.20
C ASP A 78 20.07 -3.94 18.77
N VAL A 79 20.48 -3.94 17.49
CA VAL A 79 21.38 -2.92 16.95
C VAL A 79 20.67 -1.57 16.79
N LYS A 80 19.42 -1.62 16.35
CA LYS A 80 18.54 -0.44 16.25
C LYS A 80 18.26 0.18 17.62
N GLU A 81 17.91 -0.63 18.64
CA GLU A 81 17.69 -0.16 20.02
C GLU A 81 18.95 0.43 20.66
N ALA A 82 20.12 -0.09 20.29
CA ALA A 82 21.40 0.50 20.71
C ALA A 82 21.68 1.89 20.09
N GLY A 83 20.79 2.39 19.25
CA GLY A 83 20.87 3.72 18.62
C GLY A 83 21.92 3.82 17.51
N LYS A 84 22.45 2.68 17.05
CA LYS A 84 23.51 2.66 16.02
C LYS A 84 23.00 2.93 14.61
N PHE A 85 21.70 2.70 14.34
CA PHE A 85 21.10 2.87 13.02
C PHE A 85 19.77 3.59 13.10
N SER A 86 19.50 4.40 12.08
CA SER A 86 18.18 5.00 11.85
C SER A 86 17.50 4.30 10.69
N GLU A 87 16.36 3.68 10.97
CA GLU A 87 15.55 2.95 10.00
C GLU A 87 14.34 3.77 9.54
N TRP A 88 13.94 3.59 8.30
CA TRP A 88 12.73 4.17 7.73
C TRP A 88 12.11 3.25 6.69
N GLY A 89 10.80 3.26 6.57
CA GLY A 89 10.09 2.52 5.55
C GLY A 89 8.78 3.18 5.18
N GLN A 90 8.39 3.02 3.92
CA GLN A 90 7.16 3.55 3.38
C GLN A 90 6.60 2.70 2.25
N ASN A 91 5.29 2.73 2.14
CA ASN A 91 4.53 2.12 1.05
C ASN A 91 3.65 3.17 0.38
N VAL A 92 3.69 3.22 -0.95
CA VAL A 92 2.72 3.95 -1.76
C VAL A 92 1.94 2.94 -2.59
N THR A 93 0.63 2.85 -2.40
CA THR A 93 -0.20 1.84 -3.05
C THR A 93 -1.22 2.48 -3.97
N LEU A 94 -1.26 2.02 -5.22
CA LEU A 94 -2.37 2.27 -6.14
C LEU A 94 -3.36 1.11 -6.04
N SER A 95 -4.64 1.41 -5.97
CA SER A 95 -5.72 0.43 -5.86
C SER A 95 -6.81 0.66 -6.89
N LEU A 96 -7.30 -0.42 -7.47
CA LEU A 96 -8.51 -0.43 -8.30
C LEU A 96 -9.42 -1.54 -7.81
N ASP A 97 -10.57 -1.16 -7.24
CA ASP A 97 -11.54 -2.08 -6.65
C ASP A 97 -12.87 -2.08 -7.41
N VAL A 98 -13.48 -3.24 -7.50
CA VAL A 98 -14.90 -3.40 -7.82
C VAL A 98 -15.65 -3.57 -6.50
N LEU A 99 -16.64 -2.71 -6.27
CA LEU A 99 -17.51 -2.75 -5.11
C LEU A 99 -18.84 -3.36 -5.50
N TYR A 100 -19.33 -4.30 -4.69
CA TYR A 100 -20.68 -4.83 -4.82
C TYR A 100 -21.57 -4.22 -3.74
N LYS A 101 -22.68 -3.60 -4.14
CA LYS A 101 -23.64 -2.93 -3.26
C LYS A 101 -24.92 -3.74 -3.12
N PRO A 102 -25.00 -4.69 -2.17
CA PRO A 102 -26.21 -5.48 -2.00
C PRO A 102 -27.39 -4.57 -1.61
N SER A 103 -28.50 -4.67 -2.36
CA SER A 103 -29.73 -3.97 -2.04
C SER A 103 -30.55 -4.75 -1.01
N GLY A 104 -31.33 -4.03 -0.19
CA GLY A 104 -32.34 -4.65 0.69
C GLY A 104 -31.81 -5.19 2.04
N LEU A 105 -30.62 -4.84 2.47
CA LEU A 105 -30.10 -5.23 3.79
C LEU A 105 -30.85 -4.55 4.97
N GLY A 106 -31.62 -3.47 4.71
CA GLY A 106 -32.35 -2.76 5.78
C GLY A 106 -31.46 -2.10 6.85
N LEU A 107 -30.16 -2.01 6.61
CA LEU A 107 -29.21 -1.41 7.52
C LEU A 107 -29.15 0.11 7.33
N PRO A 108 -28.92 0.89 8.40
CA PRO A 108 -28.69 2.33 8.29
C PRO A 108 -27.32 2.66 7.68
N VAL A 109 -26.54 1.64 7.36
CA VAL A 109 -25.18 1.71 6.81
C VAL A 109 -25.16 1.01 5.45
N GLU A 110 -24.61 1.67 4.45
CA GLU A 110 -24.31 1.04 3.17
C GLU A 110 -23.07 0.14 3.35
N VAL A 111 -23.22 -1.14 3.07
CA VAL A 111 -22.13 -2.12 3.16
C VAL A 111 -21.81 -2.61 1.76
N ALA A 112 -20.54 -2.48 1.35
CA ALA A 112 -20.07 -2.87 0.03
C ALA A 112 -18.82 -3.74 0.15
N PRO A 113 -18.94 -5.07 0.06
CA PRO A 113 -17.78 -5.91 -0.18
C PRO A 113 -17.09 -5.52 -1.49
N TYR A 114 -15.78 -5.65 -1.51
CA TYR A 114 -14.99 -5.33 -2.69
C TYR A 114 -13.86 -6.34 -2.92
N PHE A 115 -13.45 -6.41 -4.17
CA PHE A 115 -12.26 -7.11 -4.63
C PHE A 115 -11.54 -6.22 -5.65
N GLY A 116 -10.21 -6.25 -5.66
CA GLY A 116 -9.46 -5.40 -6.57
C GLY A 116 -8.00 -5.77 -6.73
N VAL A 117 -7.33 -5.00 -7.57
CA VAL A 117 -5.90 -5.12 -7.83
C VAL A 117 -5.13 -4.01 -7.10
N ARG A 118 -3.89 -4.33 -6.78
CA ARG A 118 -2.95 -3.45 -6.08
C ARG A 118 -1.66 -3.33 -6.87
N TYR A 119 -1.08 -2.14 -6.82
CA TYR A 119 0.30 -1.94 -7.22
C TYR A 119 1.00 -1.15 -6.11
N ASN A 120 1.98 -1.76 -5.47
CA ASN A 120 2.68 -1.19 -4.33
C ASN A 120 4.09 -0.78 -4.70
N PHE A 121 4.48 0.41 -4.30
CA PHE A 121 5.84 0.92 -4.33
C PHE A 121 6.35 0.90 -2.89
N PHE A 122 7.13 -0.11 -2.56
CA PHE A 122 7.83 -0.20 -1.29
C PHE A 122 9.18 0.48 -1.40
N SER A 123 9.55 1.24 -0.40
CA SER A 123 10.90 1.80 -0.24
C SER A 123 11.22 1.91 1.24
N GLY A 124 12.40 1.49 1.62
CA GLY A 124 12.88 1.58 2.98
C GLY A 124 14.38 1.37 3.06
N GLY A 125 14.92 1.51 4.24
CA GLY A 125 16.35 1.36 4.45
C GLY A 125 16.81 1.90 5.80
N TYR A 126 18.11 2.02 5.92
CA TYR A 126 18.75 2.55 7.13
C TYR A 126 19.89 3.50 6.79
N THR A 127 20.26 4.30 7.79
CA THR A 127 21.49 5.11 7.80
C THR A 127 22.29 4.79 9.05
N ASP A 128 23.62 4.76 8.91
CA ASP A 128 24.58 4.63 10.01
C ASP A 128 25.09 6.04 10.40
N PRO A 129 24.55 6.65 11.45
CA PRO A 129 24.93 8.01 11.85
C PRO A 129 26.31 8.07 12.54
N GLU A 130 26.84 6.93 12.98
CA GLU A 130 28.08 6.84 13.75
C GLU A 130 29.28 6.34 12.94
N ASP A 131 29.10 6.11 11.63
CA ASP A 131 30.14 5.58 10.72
C ASP A 131 30.74 4.24 11.24
N ASN A 132 29.89 3.38 11.83
CA ASN A 132 30.33 2.07 12.36
C ASN A 132 30.57 1.03 11.25
N LEU A 133 29.96 1.24 10.07
CA LEU A 133 30.05 0.35 8.91
C LEU A 133 30.64 1.07 7.72
N THR A 134 31.24 0.30 6.81
CA THR A 134 31.70 0.79 5.50
C THR A 134 30.54 1.28 4.61
N ILE A 135 29.30 0.87 4.92
CA ILE A 135 28.08 1.30 4.24
C ILE A 135 27.37 2.32 5.11
N LYS A 136 27.41 3.57 4.72
CA LYS A 136 26.81 4.70 5.43
C LYS A 136 25.30 4.75 5.35
N ALA A 137 24.75 4.37 4.20
CA ALA A 137 23.31 4.32 3.97
C ALA A 137 22.94 3.21 3.01
N GLN A 138 21.82 2.57 3.26
CA GLN A 138 21.23 1.59 2.37
C GLN A 138 19.77 1.91 2.11
N THR A 139 19.38 1.93 0.85
CA THR A 139 17.98 2.03 0.42
C THR A 139 17.61 0.78 -0.36
N ILE A 140 16.49 0.17 0.01
CA ILE A 140 15.92 -0.99 -0.67
C ILE A 140 14.55 -0.60 -1.16
N SER A 141 14.24 -0.95 -2.40
CA SER A 141 12.95 -0.68 -3.01
C SER A 141 12.44 -1.89 -3.80
N SER A 142 11.11 -2.03 -3.86
CA SER A 142 10.47 -3.01 -4.71
C SER A 142 9.13 -2.51 -5.24
N ASN A 143 8.71 -3.08 -6.37
CA ASN A 143 7.42 -2.77 -6.99
C ASN A 143 6.62 -4.07 -7.09
N GLN A 144 5.53 -4.15 -6.34
CA GLN A 144 4.74 -5.36 -6.20
C GLN A 144 3.37 -5.23 -6.83
N LEU A 145 2.95 -6.27 -7.55
CA LEU A 145 1.55 -6.49 -7.87
C LEU A 145 0.88 -7.22 -6.70
N GLY A 146 -0.41 -7.00 -6.53
CA GLY A 146 -1.19 -7.65 -5.50
C GLY A 146 -2.68 -7.69 -5.80
N LEU A 147 -3.38 -8.39 -4.93
CA LEU A 147 -4.83 -8.51 -4.92
C LEU A 147 -5.34 -8.05 -3.56
N GLY A 148 -6.52 -7.44 -3.54
CA GLY A 148 -7.13 -7.01 -2.29
C GLY A 148 -8.59 -7.39 -2.22
N LEU A 149 -9.03 -7.73 -1.03
CA LEU A 149 -10.44 -7.95 -0.74
C LEU A 149 -10.81 -7.32 0.61
N GLY A 150 -12.08 -6.96 0.75
CA GLY A 150 -12.53 -6.37 2.00
C GLY A 150 -13.98 -5.91 1.95
N VAL A 151 -14.33 -5.12 2.95
CA VAL A 151 -15.66 -4.55 3.10
C VAL A 151 -15.52 -3.06 3.41
N ARG A 152 -16.21 -2.26 2.63
CA ARG A 152 -16.42 -0.84 2.86
C ARG A 152 -17.79 -0.64 3.49
N ALA A 153 -17.86 0.14 4.57
CA ALA A 153 -19.09 0.58 5.20
C ALA A 153 -19.20 2.10 5.11
N ALA A 154 -20.37 2.63 4.74
CA ALA A 154 -20.60 4.06 4.69
C ALA A 154 -21.88 4.44 5.46
N TYR A 155 -21.74 5.29 6.45
CA TYR A 155 -22.84 5.81 7.26
C TYR A 155 -23.13 7.26 6.84
N PRO A 156 -24.33 7.56 6.31
CA PRO A 156 -24.68 8.92 5.89
C PRO A 156 -24.82 9.86 7.10
N LEU A 157 -24.01 10.91 7.12
CA LEU A 157 -24.09 11.96 8.12
C LEU A 157 -24.95 13.13 7.62
N MET A 158 -24.84 13.42 6.33
CA MET A 158 -25.55 14.49 5.62
C MET A 158 -25.85 14.01 4.19
N PRO A 159 -26.70 14.69 3.41
CA PRO A 159 -27.03 14.25 2.05
C PRO A 159 -25.82 13.98 1.15
N ASN A 160 -24.75 14.75 1.33
CA ASN A 160 -23.54 14.65 0.50
C ASN A 160 -22.31 14.14 1.28
N LEU A 161 -22.42 13.88 2.58
CA LEU A 161 -21.29 13.51 3.44
C LEU A 161 -21.59 12.20 4.17
N SER A 162 -20.69 11.26 4.08
CA SER A 162 -20.75 9.98 4.82
C SER A 162 -19.47 9.75 5.60
N LEU A 163 -19.59 9.10 6.77
CA LEU A 163 -18.47 8.47 7.47
C LEU A 163 -18.21 7.14 6.77
N VAL A 164 -16.93 6.84 6.47
CA VAL A 164 -16.54 5.61 5.78
C VAL A 164 -15.59 4.82 6.65
N GLY A 165 -15.87 3.51 6.79
CA GLY A 165 -14.96 2.51 7.33
C GLY A 165 -14.54 1.53 6.24
N ASP A 166 -13.30 1.07 6.28
CA ASP A 166 -12.74 0.11 5.34
C ASP A 166 -11.98 -0.96 6.12
N LEU A 167 -12.39 -2.21 5.99
CA LEU A 167 -11.73 -3.37 6.57
C LEU A 167 -11.41 -4.34 5.45
N GLY A 168 -10.16 -4.80 5.39
CA GLY A 168 -9.76 -5.71 4.33
C GLY A 168 -8.38 -6.30 4.53
N VAL A 169 -7.99 -7.12 3.57
CA VAL A 169 -6.67 -7.70 3.47
C VAL A 169 -6.20 -7.60 2.03
N ASP A 170 -4.94 -7.24 1.86
CA ASP A 170 -4.27 -7.23 0.57
C ASP A 170 -3.13 -8.27 0.60
N TYR A 171 -2.96 -8.98 -0.51
CA TYR A 171 -1.88 -9.92 -0.74
C TYR A 171 -1.01 -9.42 -1.88
N TYR A 172 0.30 -9.37 -1.67
CA TYR A 172 1.28 -8.94 -2.66
C TYR A 172 2.15 -10.10 -3.10
N PHE A 173 2.37 -10.20 -4.42
CA PHE A 173 3.29 -11.17 -4.98
C PHE A 173 4.73 -10.72 -4.75
N GLN A 174 5.61 -11.69 -4.56
CA GLN A 174 7.04 -11.43 -4.47
C GLN A 174 7.54 -10.67 -5.71
N ALA A 175 8.46 -9.73 -5.50
CA ALA A 175 9.03 -8.91 -6.56
C ALA A 175 10.53 -8.71 -6.35
N CYS A 176 11.21 -8.26 -7.40
CA CYS A 176 12.63 -7.97 -7.31
C CYS A 176 12.88 -6.81 -6.32
N PHE A 177 13.95 -6.94 -5.55
CA PHE A 177 14.51 -5.84 -4.79
C PHE A 177 15.56 -5.10 -5.60
N THR A 178 15.55 -3.80 -5.52
CA THR A 178 16.64 -2.94 -5.94
C THR A 178 17.25 -2.32 -4.70
N ARG A 179 18.54 -2.52 -4.52
CA ARG A 179 19.32 -2.05 -3.38
C ARG A 179 20.31 -1.02 -3.86
N VAL A 180 20.33 0.12 -3.20
CA VAL A 180 21.30 1.19 -3.41
C VAL A 180 22.07 1.38 -2.10
N GLU A 181 23.38 1.25 -2.17
CA GLU A 181 24.31 1.46 -1.05
C GLU A 181 25.15 2.69 -1.31
N GLU A 182 25.38 3.46 -0.27
CA GLU A 182 26.29 4.61 -0.26
C GLU A 182 27.43 4.34 0.71
N ASP A 183 28.68 4.43 0.25
CA ASP A 183 29.87 4.28 1.08
C ASP A 183 30.25 5.60 1.77
N ASP A 184 31.25 5.55 2.65
CA ASP A 184 31.75 6.72 3.39
C ASP A 184 32.32 7.81 2.49
N SER A 185 32.70 7.48 1.25
CA SER A 185 33.20 8.41 0.24
C SER A 185 32.10 9.04 -0.59
N GLY A 186 30.83 8.64 -0.35
CA GLY A 186 29.66 9.10 -1.11
C GLY A 186 29.49 8.39 -2.46
N ASN A 187 30.23 7.31 -2.73
CA ASN A 187 30.02 6.52 -3.93
C ASN A 187 28.78 5.65 -3.77
N LYS A 188 27.98 5.55 -4.84
CA LYS A 188 26.77 4.76 -4.86
C LYS A 188 26.95 3.52 -5.71
N SER A 189 26.61 2.36 -5.14
CA SER A 189 26.49 1.11 -5.87
C SER A 189 25.03 0.67 -5.91
N GLN A 190 24.63 0.07 -7.02
CA GLN A 190 23.27 -0.45 -7.18
C GLN A 190 23.34 -1.93 -7.56
N SER A 191 22.53 -2.73 -6.89
CA SER A 191 22.34 -4.14 -7.19
C SER A 191 20.86 -4.47 -7.23
N SER A 192 20.50 -5.57 -7.89
CA SER A 192 19.12 -6.07 -7.92
C SER A 192 19.13 -7.58 -7.75
N VAL A 193 18.16 -8.09 -6.99
CA VAL A 193 17.96 -9.52 -6.76
C VAL A 193 16.48 -9.83 -6.93
N CYS A 194 16.17 -10.88 -7.72
CA CYS A 194 14.81 -11.26 -8.07
C CYS A 194 14.45 -12.64 -7.49
N PRO A 195 13.15 -12.95 -7.33
CA PRO A 195 12.71 -14.28 -6.95
C PRO A 195 13.34 -15.36 -7.82
N GLY A 196 14.00 -16.33 -7.17
CA GLY A 196 14.76 -17.39 -7.84
C GLY A 196 16.27 -17.13 -7.98
N ASP A 197 16.74 -15.91 -7.75
CA ASP A 197 18.17 -15.63 -7.70
C ASP A 197 18.79 -16.14 -6.39
N SER A 198 20.08 -16.47 -6.45
CA SER A 198 20.85 -16.79 -5.25
C SER A 198 20.87 -15.59 -4.29
N GLY A 199 20.51 -15.82 -3.02
CA GLY A 199 20.46 -14.79 -1.98
C GLY A 199 19.14 -14.01 -1.91
N TYR A 200 18.17 -14.25 -2.82
CA TYR A 200 16.86 -13.59 -2.73
C TYR A 200 16.16 -13.87 -1.40
N GLU A 201 16.14 -15.12 -0.96
CA GLU A 201 15.47 -15.53 0.28
C GLU A 201 16.08 -14.87 1.52
N ASP A 202 17.38 -14.65 1.54
CA ASP A 202 18.04 -13.98 2.66
C ASP A 202 17.70 -12.48 2.69
N VAL A 203 17.69 -11.82 1.52
CA VAL A 203 17.23 -10.43 1.40
C VAL A 203 15.75 -10.32 1.77
N ASN A 204 14.91 -11.24 1.28
CA ASN A 204 13.48 -11.24 1.56
C ASN A 204 13.14 -11.48 3.03
N LYS A 205 13.97 -12.22 3.77
CA LYS A 205 13.84 -12.36 5.23
C LYS A 205 14.29 -11.11 6.00
N PHE A 206 15.30 -10.43 5.50
CA PHE A 206 15.82 -9.22 6.13
C PHE A 206 14.91 -8.01 5.88
N VAL A 207 14.32 -7.93 4.67
CA VAL A 207 13.44 -6.81 4.26
C VAL A 207 11.99 -7.18 4.52
N THR A 208 11.28 -6.36 5.26
CA THR A 208 9.83 -6.55 5.52
C THR A 208 8.97 -6.15 4.31
N GLN A 209 9.29 -6.71 3.12
CA GLN A 209 8.46 -6.51 1.94
C GLN A 209 7.03 -6.96 2.25
N PRO A 210 6.00 -6.11 2.02
CA PRO A 210 4.62 -6.49 2.28
C PRO A 210 4.22 -7.75 1.50
N GLU A 211 3.73 -8.77 2.18
CA GLU A 211 3.12 -9.95 1.57
C GLU A 211 1.63 -9.99 1.93
N TRP A 212 1.29 -10.05 3.20
CA TRP A 212 -0.07 -9.96 3.71
C TRP A 212 -0.24 -8.67 4.50
N VAL A 213 -1.15 -7.82 4.08
CA VAL A 213 -1.39 -6.52 4.70
C VAL A 213 -2.83 -6.43 5.18
N LEU A 214 -3.02 -6.37 6.48
CA LEU A 214 -4.31 -6.04 7.07
C LEU A 214 -4.58 -4.54 6.89
N LYS A 215 -5.83 -4.22 6.53
CA LYS A 215 -6.30 -2.86 6.34
C LYS A 215 -7.46 -2.54 7.26
N LEU A 216 -7.32 -1.46 8.03
CA LEU A 216 -8.37 -0.88 8.85
C LEU A 216 -8.27 0.64 8.76
N ARG A 217 -9.27 1.28 8.15
CA ARG A 217 -9.29 2.73 7.93
C ARG A 217 -10.63 3.32 8.30
N LEU A 218 -10.59 4.57 8.75
CA LEU A 218 -11.75 5.42 8.95
C LEU A 218 -11.54 6.72 8.17
N GLY A 219 -12.62 7.26 7.64
CA GLY A 219 -12.55 8.46 6.81
C GLY A 219 -13.91 9.05 6.51
N ALA A 220 -13.93 9.95 5.54
CA ALA A 220 -15.14 10.59 5.04
C ALA A 220 -15.22 10.46 3.51
N ALA A 221 -16.44 10.36 3.02
CA ALA A 221 -16.77 10.41 1.60
C ALA A 221 -17.67 11.61 1.32
N TYR A 222 -17.31 12.42 0.33
CA TYR A 222 -18.14 13.48 -0.17
C TYR A 222 -18.67 13.12 -1.56
N ARG A 223 -20.01 13.17 -1.70
CA ARG A 223 -20.73 12.85 -2.94
C ARG A 223 -21.11 14.13 -3.68
N PHE A 224 -20.88 14.13 -4.98
CA PHE A 224 -21.23 15.23 -5.89
C PHE A 224 -22.57 15.02 -6.55
#